data_8c3329a9aca6d8d5def585baab002e10
#
_entry.id   8c3329a9aca6d8d5def585baab002e10
#
_cell.length_a   1.000
_cell.length_b   1.000
_cell.length_c   1.000
_cell.angle_alpha   90.00
_cell.angle_beta   90.00
_cell.angle_gamma   90.00
#
_symmetry.space_group_name_H-M   'P 1'
#
loop_
_entity.id
_entity.type
_entity.pdbx_description
1 polymer ?
#
loop_
_entity_poly.entity_id
_entity_poly.type
_entity_poly.pdbx_seq_one_letter_code
_entity_poly.pdbx_strand_id
1 'polypeptide(L)'
;MTVERDKTIGVGIVGGSTGGWAALGHVPALRALPGYDLRAVSTSRQESAEAAAKEFGADAAYDNHADLIADPAVDLVVVAVKLAHHREIISAALSAGKTVYSEWPLGVGLAEAGDLTAMAAHAGVRTAVGLQARFAPEVRYARDLVAQGYVGRVLGSTLVGSGVAWGPITDRGHLYWYDDANGATTLTVPTVHALEAVHHVLGGFADLDARLVRGRTEVLLSDDGSTAPVSAPDQVMIAGTLDSGAAASIHYRGGASRGDNLRWEINGTEGDLVVTSAVGSLQVAPLLLEGGRGDDPRVAELAVPDAYFAGVGRELTGPAHNVAQLYAQLARDLADGTHEVPDFAYALTRHRLVDAVEKASATGVRQSLTGSVGPEGD
;
A
#
# COMPACT_ATOMS: atom_id res chain seq x y z
N MET A 1 -6.38 41.69 5.86
CA MET A 1 -5.56 40.46 5.96
C MET A 1 -5.76 39.68 4.68
N THR A 2 -4.81 39.77 3.77
CA THR A 2 -4.74 38.94 2.56
C THR A 2 -4.43 37.52 3.04
N VAL A 3 -5.39 36.60 2.87
CA VAL A 3 -5.15 35.17 3.00
C VAL A 3 -4.12 34.85 1.90
N GLU A 4 -2.87 34.52 2.28
CA GLU A 4 -1.94 33.87 1.34
C GLU A 4 -2.69 32.66 0.81
N ARG A 5 -2.86 32.61 -0.53
CA ARG A 5 -3.32 31.37 -1.17
C ARG A 5 -2.28 30.31 -0.82
N ASP A 6 -2.73 29.27 -0.13
CA ASP A 6 -1.89 28.12 0.19
C ASP A 6 -1.15 27.71 -1.10
N LYS A 7 0.19 27.69 -1.03
CA LYS A 7 1.03 27.30 -2.15
C LYS A 7 0.70 25.86 -2.50
N THR A 8 0.22 25.61 -3.72
CA THR A 8 0.01 24.23 -4.22
C THR A 8 1.33 23.47 -4.23
N ILE A 9 1.28 22.18 -3.91
CA ILE A 9 2.43 21.28 -3.92
C ILE A 9 2.67 20.84 -5.36
N GLY A 10 3.82 21.20 -5.93
CA GLY A 10 4.24 20.78 -7.27
C GLY A 10 4.68 19.32 -7.26
N VAL A 11 4.02 18.46 -8.03
CA VAL A 11 4.28 17.01 -8.07
C VAL A 11 5.01 16.63 -9.35
N GLY A 12 6.10 15.87 -9.21
CA GLY A 12 6.78 15.18 -10.31
C GLY A 12 6.60 13.65 -10.16
N ILE A 13 6.10 12.96 -11.20
CA ILE A 13 5.92 11.51 -11.18
C ILE A 13 7.01 10.84 -12.02
N VAL A 14 7.83 10.00 -11.38
CA VAL A 14 8.78 9.10 -12.04
C VAL A 14 8.11 7.75 -12.25
N GLY A 15 8.03 7.29 -13.51
CA GLY A 15 7.24 6.11 -13.90
C GLY A 15 5.84 6.46 -14.43
N GLY A 16 5.69 7.65 -14.98
CA GLY A 16 4.42 8.22 -15.48
C GLY A 16 3.90 7.62 -16.78
N SER A 17 4.05 6.33 -17.05
CA SER A 17 3.49 5.71 -18.26
C SER A 17 1.97 5.70 -18.27
N THR A 18 1.35 5.91 -19.44
CA THR A 18 -0.11 6.02 -19.63
C THR A 18 -0.88 4.73 -19.30
N GLY A 19 -0.24 3.58 -19.32
CA GLY A 19 -0.85 2.29 -18.93
C GLY A 19 -0.44 1.78 -17.54
N GLY A 20 0.32 2.57 -16.77
CA GLY A 20 0.88 2.16 -15.49
C GLY A 20 0.06 2.58 -14.27
N TRP A 21 0.60 2.29 -13.09
CA TRP A 21 -0.02 2.64 -11.82
C TRP A 21 -0.23 4.15 -11.64
N ALA A 22 0.67 4.98 -12.17
CA ALA A 22 0.51 6.44 -12.15
C ALA A 22 -0.80 6.90 -12.79
N ALA A 23 -1.16 6.33 -13.96
CA ALA A 23 -2.39 6.64 -14.66
C ALA A 23 -3.66 6.19 -13.91
N LEU A 24 -3.59 5.05 -13.22
CA LEU A 24 -4.73 4.46 -12.52
C LEU A 24 -4.95 5.04 -11.12
N GLY A 25 -3.88 5.37 -10.42
CA GLY A 25 -3.90 5.80 -9.03
C GLY A 25 -3.57 7.28 -8.83
N HIS A 26 -2.35 7.68 -9.18
CA HIS A 26 -1.84 9.00 -8.81
C HIS A 26 -2.48 10.16 -9.58
N VAL A 27 -2.53 10.08 -10.89
CA VAL A 27 -3.03 11.19 -11.74
C VAL A 27 -4.49 11.54 -11.42
N PRO A 28 -5.44 10.58 -11.36
CA PRO A 28 -6.81 10.89 -10.96
C PRO A 28 -6.92 11.40 -9.52
N ALA A 29 -6.10 10.89 -8.60
CA ALA A 29 -6.06 11.34 -7.22
C ALA A 29 -5.61 12.79 -7.10
N LEU A 30 -4.51 13.17 -7.78
CA LEU A 30 -4.00 14.54 -7.78
C LEU A 30 -4.98 15.53 -8.42
N ARG A 31 -5.64 15.14 -9.51
CA ARG A 31 -6.66 15.98 -10.16
C ARG A 31 -7.87 16.26 -9.27
N ALA A 32 -8.19 15.35 -8.35
CA ALA A 32 -9.30 15.52 -7.41
C ALA A 32 -8.96 16.45 -6.23
N LEU A 33 -7.68 16.82 -6.06
CA LEU A 33 -7.20 17.55 -4.89
C LEU A 33 -6.62 18.93 -5.27
N PRO A 34 -7.29 20.03 -4.92
CA PRO A 34 -6.88 21.37 -5.32
C PRO A 34 -5.54 21.85 -4.72
N GLY A 35 -5.01 21.14 -3.72
CA GLY A 35 -3.73 21.44 -3.08
C GLY A 35 -2.50 20.89 -3.83
N TYR A 36 -2.70 20.18 -4.94
CA TYR A 36 -1.63 19.57 -5.74
C TYR A 36 -1.69 20.01 -7.20
N ASP A 37 -0.52 20.22 -7.80
CA ASP A 37 -0.36 20.46 -9.22
C ASP A 37 0.61 19.45 -9.82
N LEU A 38 0.20 18.72 -10.86
CA LEU A 38 1.09 17.82 -11.59
C LEU A 38 2.00 18.64 -12.51
N ARG A 39 3.25 18.89 -12.09
CA ARG A 39 4.23 19.73 -12.79
C ARG A 39 5.01 18.94 -13.82
N ALA A 40 5.41 17.72 -13.50
CA ALA A 40 6.29 16.96 -14.37
C ALA A 40 5.98 15.47 -14.35
N VAL A 41 6.25 14.81 -15.47
CA VAL A 41 6.28 13.35 -15.56
C VAL A 41 7.58 12.89 -16.21
N SER A 42 8.11 11.73 -15.79
CA SER A 42 9.21 11.10 -16.51
C SER A 42 8.92 9.64 -16.82
N THR A 43 9.44 9.22 -17.97
CA THR A 43 9.48 7.83 -18.43
C THR A 43 10.88 7.53 -18.96
N SER A 44 11.11 6.32 -19.47
CA SER A 44 12.42 5.93 -20.02
C SER A 44 12.72 6.46 -21.42
N ARG A 45 11.80 7.23 -22.05
CA ARG A 45 11.95 7.77 -23.40
C ARG A 45 11.18 9.08 -23.53
N GLN A 46 11.77 10.07 -24.19
CA GLN A 46 11.18 11.40 -24.38
C GLN A 46 9.79 11.35 -25.03
N GLU A 47 9.62 10.55 -26.08
CA GLU A 47 8.33 10.40 -26.78
C GLU A 47 7.22 9.92 -25.85
N SER A 48 7.50 8.92 -24.99
CA SER A 48 6.52 8.42 -24.03
C SER A 48 6.26 9.38 -22.88
N ALA A 49 7.26 10.19 -22.48
CA ALA A 49 7.09 11.22 -21.47
C ALA A 49 6.20 12.36 -21.97
N GLU A 50 6.42 12.82 -23.22
CA GLU A 50 5.59 13.85 -23.87
C GLU A 50 4.13 13.40 -24.06
N ALA A 51 3.93 12.13 -24.48
CA ALA A 51 2.60 11.55 -24.57
C ALA A 51 1.90 11.51 -23.21
N ALA A 52 2.61 11.10 -22.15
CA ALA A 52 2.09 11.06 -20.79
C ALA A 52 1.81 12.49 -20.25
N ALA A 53 2.71 13.45 -20.45
CA ALA A 53 2.49 14.83 -20.03
C ALA A 53 1.23 15.42 -20.67
N LYS A 54 1.05 15.20 -21.96
CA LYS A 54 -0.14 15.65 -22.70
C LYS A 54 -1.43 15.01 -22.16
N GLU A 55 -1.42 13.70 -21.89
CA GLU A 55 -2.59 12.98 -21.39
C GLU A 55 -2.91 13.37 -19.94
N PHE A 56 -1.89 13.50 -19.11
CA PHE A 56 -2.02 13.80 -17.69
C PHE A 56 -2.13 15.30 -17.39
N GLY A 57 -1.86 16.17 -18.37
CA GLY A 57 -1.88 17.62 -18.17
C GLY A 57 -0.71 18.11 -17.32
N ALA A 58 0.44 17.45 -17.39
CA ALA A 58 1.67 17.90 -16.74
C ALA A 58 2.33 19.01 -17.57
N ASP A 59 3.00 19.94 -16.88
CA ASP A 59 3.65 21.09 -17.53
C ASP A 59 4.95 20.70 -18.26
N ALA A 60 5.65 19.66 -17.76
CA ALA A 60 6.93 19.22 -18.30
C ALA A 60 7.01 17.69 -18.46
N ALA A 61 7.85 17.26 -19.42
CA ALA A 61 8.11 15.87 -19.76
C ALA A 61 9.62 15.60 -19.82
N TYR A 62 10.07 14.55 -19.11
CA TYR A 62 11.48 14.18 -19.02
C TYR A 62 11.67 12.70 -19.38
N ASP A 63 12.77 12.38 -20.07
CA ASP A 63 13.15 11.01 -20.40
C ASP A 63 14.00 10.32 -19.30
N ASN A 64 14.27 11.05 -18.21
CA ASN A 64 15.03 10.57 -17.07
C ASN A 64 14.53 11.22 -15.76
N HIS A 65 14.82 10.58 -14.63
CA HIS A 65 14.42 11.06 -13.32
C HIS A 65 15.26 12.24 -12.81
N ALA A 66 16.51 12.37 -13.24
CA ALA A 66 17.43 13.39 -12.71
C ALA A 66 16.97 14.80 -13.09
N ASP A 67 16.56 15.01 -14.34
CA ASP A 67 16.05 16.28 -14.82
C ASP A 67 14.70 16.64 -14.17
N LEU A 68 13.81 15.65 -13.98
CA LEU A 68 12.57 15.86 -13.22
C LEU A 68 12.85 16.29 -11.78
N ILE A 69 13.80 15.63 -11.11
CA ILE A 69 14.18 15.94 -9.72
C ILE A 69 14.80 17.33 -9.62
N ALA A 70 15.57 17.75 -10.65
CA ALA A 70 16.21 19.06 -10.71
C ALA A 70 15.22 20.20 -11.00
N ASP A 71 14.01 19.91 -11.48
CA ASP A 71 12.99 20.91 -11.78
C ASP A 71 12.59 21.68 -10.50
N PRO A 72 12.76 23.02 -10.45
CA PRO A 72 12.40 23.82 -9.28
C PRO A 72 10.88 23.90 -9.04
N ALA A 73 10.05 23.56 -10.02
CA ALA A 73 8.60 23.50 -9.87
C ALA A 73 8.12 22.20 -9.18
N VAL A 74 9.00 21.22 -8.98
CA VAL A 74 8.70 19.94 -8.31
C VAL A 74 9.08 20.05 -6.84
N ASP A 75 8.10 20.01 -5.94
CA ASP A 75 8.27 19.96 -4.48
C ASP A 75 8.25 18.50 -3.98
N LEU A 76 7.41 17.65 -4.58
CA LEU A 76 7.18 16.25 -4.23
C LEU A 76 7.52 15.33 -5.41
N VAL A 77 8.44 14.41 -5.21
CA VAL A 77 8.78 13.36 -6.18
C VAL A 77 8.02 12.07 -5.83
N VAL A 78 7.20 11.61 -6.77
CA VAL A 78 6.46 10.34 -6.68
C VAL A 78 7.22 9.27 -7.44
N VAL A 79 7.59 8.18 -6.75
CA VAL A 79 8.32 7.04 -7.31
C VAL A 79 7.36 5.89 -7.57
N ALA A 80 6.91 5.75 -8.83
CA ALA A 80 5.91 4.78 -9.28
C ALA A 80 6.47 3.88 -10.40
N VAL A 81 7.67 3.36 -10.20
CA VAL A 81 8.40 2.49 -11.12
C VAL A 81 8.49 1.06 -10.60
N LYS A 82 9.08 0.15 -11.38
CA LYS A 82 9.42 -1.20 -10.89
C LYS A 82 10.38 -1.10 -9.71
N LEU A 83 10.18 -1.95 -8.69
CA LEU A 83 10.91 -1.94 -7.42
C LEU A 83 12.44 -1.87 -7.56
N ALA A 84 13.01 -2.55 -8.54
CA ALA A 84 14.44 -2.54 -8.81
C ALA A 84 15.05 -1.13 -9.07
N HIS A 85 14.21 -0.14 -9.40
CA HIS A 85 14.65 1.25 -9.66
C HIS A 85 14.37 2.20 -8.48
N HIS A 86 13.73 1.73 -7.41
CA HIS A 86 13.38 2.57 -6.26
C HIS A 86 14.61 3.20 -5.63
N ARG A 87 15.64 2.39 -5.31
CA ARG A 87 16.85 2.85 -4.62
C ARG A 87 17.51 4.03 -5.33
N GLU A 88 17.71 3.93 -6.63
CA GLU A 88 18.38 4.97 -7.42
C GLU A 88 17.61 6.29 -7.36
N ILE A 89 16.31 6.23 -7.66
CA ILE A 89 15.45 7.43 -7.77
C ILE A 89 15.21 8.06 -6.41
N ILE A 90 14.90 7.25 -5.39
CA ILE A 90 14.71 7.73 -4.01
C ILE A 90 15.99 8.42 -3.51
N SER A 91 17.16 7.80 -3.71
CA SER A 91 18.44 8.37 -3.27
C SER A 91 18.73 9.71 -3.94
N ALA A 92 18.44 9.84 -5.24
CA ALA A 92 18.60 11.09 -5.98
C ALA A 92 17.64 12.17 -5.45
N ALA A 93 16.37 11.85 -5.22
CA ALA A 93 15.36 12.79 -4.72
C ALA A 93 15.68 13.27 -3.29
N LEU A 94 16.08 12.35 -2.39
CA LEU A 94 16.51 12.69 -1.03
C LEU A 94 17.73 13.61 -1.04
N SER A 95 18.73 13.30 -1.90
CA SER A 95 19.94 14.12 -2.03
C SER A 95 19.66 15.54 -2.56
N ALA A 96 18.59 15.68 -3.36
CA ALA A 96 18.12 16.97 -3.87
C ALA A 96 17.22 17.73 -2.88
N GLY A 97 16.97 17.17 -1.67
CA GLY A 97 16.12 17.79 -0.64
C GLY A 97 14.64 17.79 -0.99
N LYS A 98 14.19 16.94 -1.91
CA LYS A 98 12.78 16.85 -2.30
C LYS A 98 11.99 15.98 -1.32
N THR A 99 10.74 16.34 -1.04
CA THR A 99 9.78 15.41 -0.43
C THR A 99 9.61 14.19 -1.32
N VAL A 100 9.59 12.98 -0.75
CA VAL A 100 9.51 11.74 -1.54
C VAL A 100 8.27 10.93 -1.14
N TYR A 101 7.44 10.60 -2.12
CA TYR A 101 6.41 9.57 -2.02
C TYR A 101 6.90 8.34 -2.80
N SER A 102 7.16 7.24 -2.14
CA SER A 102 7.48 5.97 -2.79
C SER A 102 6.29 5.03 -2.77
N GLU A 103 6.02 4.34 -3.87
CA GLU A 103 5.12 3.19 -3.82
C GLU A 103 5.72 2.08 -2.94
N TRP A 104 4.83 1.24 -2.39
CA TRP A 104 5.20 0.06 -1.64
C TRP A 104 5.46 -1.13 -2.60
N PRO A 105 6.48 -1.98 -2.35
CA PRO A 105 7.50 -1.96 -1.28
C PRO A 105 8.50 -0.82 -1.43
N LEU A 106 9.08 -0.38 -0.29
CA LEU A 106 10.07 0.71 -0.27
C LEU A 106 11.36 0.32 -0.99
N GLY A 107 11.81 -0.93 -0.82
CA GLY A 107 13.03 -1.49 -1.43
C GLY A 107 12.95 -2.99 -1.56
N VAL A 108 13.93 -3.58 -2.24
CA VAL A 108 14.07 -5.03 -2.39
C VAL A 108 14.59 -5.62 -1.07
N GLY A 109 13.65 -6.03 -0.20
CA GLY A 109 13.95 -6.63 1.08
C GLY A 109 14.33 -5.64 2.20
N LEU A 110 14.62 -6.22 3.38
CA LEU A 110 14.83 -5.46 4.63
C LEU A 110 16.07 -4.57 4.60
N ALA A 111 17.18 -5.06 4.03
CA ALA A 111 18.44 -4.33 4.03
C ALA A 111 18.36 -3.02 3.24
N GLU A 112 17.82 -3.08 2.02
CA GLU A 112 17.64 -1.89 1.17
C GLU A 112 16.66 -0.89 1.77
N ALA A 113 15.55 -1.37 2.35
CA ALA A 113 14.61 -0.51 3.06
C ALA A 113 15.26 0.17 4.27
N GLY A 114 16.17 -0.52 4.98
CA GLY A 114 16.97 0.05 6.07
C GLY A 114 17.89 1.17 5.60
N ASP A 115 18.62 0.95 4.50
CA ASP A 115 19.49 1.97 3.90
C ASP A 115 18.70 3.22 3.49
N LEU A 116 17.58 3.04 2.78
CA LEU A 116 16.74 4.14 2.31
C LEU A 116 16.14 4.94 3.47
N THR A 117 15.73 4.25 4.55
CA THR A 117 15.25 4.89 5.77
C THR A 117 16.34 5.73 6.44
N ALA A 118 17.57 5.20 6.55
CA ALA A 118 18.69 5.93 7.10
C ALA A 118 19.06 7.16 6.25
N MET A 119 19.02 7.03 4.92
CA MET A 119 19.25 8.15 4.00
C MET A 119 18.19 9.24 4.16
N ALA A 120 16.91 8.87 4.29
CA ALA A 120 15.82 9.83 4.51
C ALA A 120 15.97 10.58 5.84
N ALA A 121 16.31 9.86 6.91
CA ALA A 121 16.59 10.47 8.21
C ALA A 121 17.77 11.45 8.17
N HIS A 122 18.85 11.09 7.43
CA HIS A 122 20.00 11.97 7.25
C HIS A 122 19.66 13.23 6.43
N ALA A 123 18.86 13.07 5.39
CA ALA A 123 18.43 14.20 4.54
C ALA A 123 17.47 15.17 5.27
N GLY A 124 16.77 14.71 6.31
CA GLY A 124 15.82 15.50 7.08
C GLY A 124 14.60 15.97 6.28
N VAL A 125 14.25 15.24 5.20
CA VAL A 125 13.11 15.58 4.34
C VAL A 125 11.90 14.69 4.67
N ARG A 126 10.71 15.21 4.36
CA ARG A 126 9.47 14.44 4.52
C ARG A 126 9.44 13.28 3.52
N THR A 127 9.03 12.11 4.00
CA THR A 127 8.78 10.95 3.16
C THR A 127 7.38 10.39 3.38
N ALA A 128 6.85 9.69 2.37
CA ALA A 128 5.60 8.97 2.42
C ALA A 128 5.72 7.65 1.65
N VAL A 129 4.97 6.63 2.07
CA VAL A 129 4.91 5.34 1.38
C VAL A 129 3.49 4.97 1.02
N GLY A 130 3.29 4.44 -0.17
CA GLY A 130 2.01 4.04 -0.75
C GLY A 130 1.36 2.83 -0.07
N LEU A 131 1.14 2.91 1.25
CA LEU A 131 0.38 1.91 2.03
C LEU A 131 -1.09 2.34 2.15
N GLN A 132 -1.72 2.55 1.01
CA GLN A 132 -3.04 3.19 0.89
C GLN A 132 -4.22 2.37 1.40
N ALA A 133 -4.06 1.07 1.72
CA ALA A 133 -5.13 0.23 2.26
C ALA A 133 -5.74 0.79 3.56
N ARG A 134 -4.91 1.38 4.43
CA ARG A 134 -5.34 1.99 5.70
C ARG A 134 -6.22 3.24 5.51
N PHE A 135 -6.20 3.84 4.31
CA PHE A 135 -6.97 5.03 3.99
C PHE A 135 -8.33 4.73 3.35
N ALA A 136 -8.65 3.45 3.10
CA ALA A 136 -9.98 3.06 2.64
C ALA A 136 -11.03 3.48 3.70
N PRO A 137 -12.12 4.15 3.29
CA PRO A 137 -13.15 4.62 4.22
C PRO A 137 -13.70 3.51 5.12
N GLU A 138 -13.92 2.32 4.58
CA GLU A 138 -14.41 1.14 5.30
C GLU A 138 -13.41 0.66 6.36
N VAL A 139 -12.12 0.68 6.04
CA VAL A 139 -11.04 0.29 6.97
C VAL A 139 -10.93 1.31 8.12
N ARG A 140 -10.99 2.60 7.80
CA ARG A 140 -10.98 3.67 8.81
C ARG A 140 -12.21 3.59 9.71
N TYR A 141 -13.38 3.35 9.14
CA TYR A 141 -14.60 3.21 9.92
C TYR A 141 -14.59 1.94 10.78
N ALA A 142 -14.11 0.81 10.26
CA ALA A 142 -13.92 -0.41 11.05
C ALA A 142 -12.97 -0.18 12.24
N ARG A 143 -11.87 0.55 12.05
CA ARG A 143 -10.96 0.94 13.14
C ARG A 143 -11.69 1.72 14.23
N ASP A 144 -12.46 2.74 13.84
CA ASP A 144 -13.15 3.59 14.80
C ASP A 144 -14.27 2.82 15.51
N LEU A 145 -14.97 1.90 14.83
CA LEU A 145 -15.95 1.00 15.46
C LEU A 145 -15.28 0.08 16.51
N VAL A 146 -14.14 -0.50 16.19
CA VAL A 146 -13.37 -1.33 17.15
C VAL A 146 -12.92 -0.48 18.35
N ALA A 147 -12.37 0.70 18.11
CA ALA A 147 -11.92 1.61 19.16
C ALA A 147 -13.07 2.11 20.06
N GLN A 148 -14.28 2.24 19.51
CA GLN A 148 -15.51 2.61 20.25
C GLN A 148 -16.17 1.41 20.97
N GLY A 149 -15.57 0.22 20.88
CA GLY A 149 -16.09 -0.96 21.56
C GLY A 149 -17.28 -1.64 20.87
N TYR A 150 -17.50 -1.41 19.58
CA TYR A 150 -18.60 -2.03 18.82
C TYR A 150 -18.59 -3.55 18.93
N VAL A 151 -17.41 -4.17 18.84
CA VAL A 151 -17.21 -5.63 18.97
C VAL A 151 -16.90 -6.06 20.42
N GLY A 152 -16.78 -5.11 21.35
CA GLY A 152 -16.24 -5.39 22.68
C GLY A 152 -14.73 -5.70 22.61
N ARG A 153 -14.25 -6.63 23.43
CA ARG A 153 -12.87 -7.10 23.33
C ARG A 153 -12.69 -8.02 22.13
N VAL A 154 -11.77 -7.72 21.25
CA VAL A 154 -11.45 -8.57 20.09
C VAL A 154 -10.91 -9.93 20.57
N LEU A 155 -11.49 -11.01 20.09
CA LEU A 155 -11.11 -12.39 20.39
C LEU A 155 -10.25 -12.99 19.27
N GLY A 156 -10.61 -12.67 18.02
CA GLY A 156 -9.91 -13.19 16.87
C GLY A 156 -10.15 -12.39 15.60
N SER A 157 -9.28 -12.61 14.63
CA SER A 157 -9.39 -12.06 13.29
C SER A 157 -8.97 -13.09 12.26
N THR A 158 -9.77 -13.26 11.21
CA THR A 158 -9.47 -14.16 10.09
C THR A 158 -9.58 -13.42 8.78
N LEU A 159 -8.52 -13.47 7.98
CA LEU A 159 -8.50 -12.84 6.64
C LEU A 159 -8.14 -13.87 5.59
N VAL A 160 -9.00 -13.99 4.57
CA VAL A 160 -8.70 -14.74 3.34
C VAL A 160 -8.72 -13.77 2.19
N GLY A 161 -7.61 -13.70 1.43
CA GLY A 161 -7.46 -12.77 0.31
C GLY A 161 -6.90 -13.44 -0.95
N SER A 162 -6.99 -12.73 -2.05
CA SER A 162 -6.49 -13.18 -3.36
C SER A 162 -5.75 -12.05 -4.07
N GLY A 163 -4.48 -12.24 -4.37
CA GLY A 163 -3.72 -11.36 -5.26
C GLY A 163 -4.11 -11.63 -6.71
N VAL A 164 -5.20 -11.04 -7.17
CA VAL A 164 -5.81 -11.35 -8.48
C VAL A 164 -4.82 -11.20 -9.63
N ALA A 165 -3.94 -10.20 -9.58
CA ALA A 165 -2.92 -9.95 -10.59
C ALA A 165 -1.77 -10.98 -10.59
N TRP A 166 -1.58 -11.73 -9.51
CA TRP A 166 -0.57 -12.80 -9.37
C TRP A 166 -1.16 -14.18 -9.75
N GLY A 167 -1.92 -14.24 -10.84
CA GLY A 167 -2.65 -15.40 -11.29
C GLY A 167 -1.83 -16.37 -12.17
N PRO A 168 -2.51 -17.33 -12.85
CA PRO A 168 -1.85 -18.28 -13.73
C PRO A 168 -1.44 -17.70 -15.09
N ILE A 169 -1.84 -16.47 -15.39
CA ILE A 169 -1.56 -15.77 -16.65
C ILE A 169 -1.02 -14.38 -16.33
N THR A 170 0.03 -13.97 -17.03
CA THR A 170 0.61 -12.62 -16.95
C THR A 170 1.10 -12.19 -18.34
N ASP A 171 1.64 -10.97 -18.44
CA ASP A 171 2.37 -10.49 -19.61
C ASP A 171 3.86 -10.29 -19.28
N ARG A 172 4.69 -10.05 -20.31
CA ARG A 172 6.13 -9.85 -20.14
C ARG A 172 6.46 -8.63 -19.25
N GLY A 173 5.60 -7.62 -19.27
CA GLY A 173 5.77 -6.41 -18.47
C GLY A 173 5.67 -6.68 -16.96
N HIS A 174 4.84 -7.67 -16.59
CA HIS A 174 4.55 -8.04 -15.20
C HIS A 174 5.23 -9.34 -14.74
N LEU A 175 5.98 -10.01 -15.61
CA LEU A 175 6.67 -11.27 -15.30
C LEU A 175 7.58 -11.15 -14.06
N TYR A 176 8.13 -9.96 -13.78
CA TYR A 176 8.98 -9.72 -12.62
C TYR A 176 8.27 -9.97 -11.26
N TRP A 177 6.93 -10.01 -11.21
CA TRP A 177 6.17 -10.34 -9.99
C TRP A 177 6.27 -11.81 -9.59
N TYR A 178 6.72 -12.66 -10.49
CA TYR A 178 6.79 -14.12 -10.33
C TYR A 178 8.21 -14.61 -10.01
N ASP A 179 9.16 -13.69 -9.95
CA ASP A 179 10.53 -13.95 -9.51
C ASP A 179 10.74 -13.37 -8.10
N ASP A 180 11.01 -14.25 -7.15
CA ASP A 180 11.17 -13.93 -5.73
C ASP A 180 12.31 -12.91 -5.50
N ALA A 181 13.37 -12.97 -6.30
CA ALA A 181 14.50 -12.05 -6.22
C ALA A 181 14.14 -10.57 -6.50
N ASN A 182 13.01 -10.32 -7.17
CA ASN A 182 12.55 -8.95 -7.47
C ASN A 182 11.79 -8.28 -6.32
N GLY A 183 11.42 -9.01 -5.27
CA GLY A 183 10.78 -8.47 -4.09
C GLY A 183 9.36 -7.91 -4.25
N ALA A 184 8.72 -8.06 -5.43
CA ALA A 184 7.36 -7.58 -5.70
C ALA A 184 6.38 -8.75 -5.89
N THR A 185 6.24 -9.59 -4.89
CA THR A 185 5.55 -10.88 -4.94
C THR A 185 4.15 -10.84 -4.32
N THR A 186 3.45 -11.98 -4.31
CA THR A 186 2.18 -12.16 -3.59
C THR A 186 2.31 -11.83 -2.10
N LEU A 187 3.44 -12.17 -1.48
CA LEU A 187 3.71 -11.82 -0.07
C LEU A 187 3.88 -10.31 0.10
N THR A 188 4.80 -9.73 -0.63
CA THR A 188 5.25 -8.36 -0.37
C THR A 188 4.24 -7.30 -0.80
N VAL A 189 3.43 -7.53 -1.84
CA VAL A 189 2.49 -6.53 -2.34
C VAL A 189 1.08 -6.76 -1.80
N PRO A 190 0.24 -7.67 -2.32
CA PRO A 190 -1.16 -7.72 -1.89
C PRO A 190 -1.33 -8.20 -0.45
N THR A 191 -0.45 -9.11 0.04
CA THR A 191 -0.55 -9.57 1.43
C THR A 191 -0.18 -8.47 2.41
N VAL A 192 0.89 -7.70 2.15
CA VAL A 192 1.27 -6.60 3.07
C VAL A 192 0.23 -5.50 3.09
N HIS A 193 -0.40 -5.15 1.98
CA HIS A 193 -1.51 -4.20 2.01
C HIS A 193 -2.69 -4.70 2.86
N ALA A 194 -2.97 -6.00 2.86
CA ALA A 194 -3.99 -6.58 3.74
C ALA A 194 -3.54 -6.58 5.21
N LEU A 195 -2.28 -6.95 5.49
CA LEU A 195 -1.68 -6.88 6.83
C LEU A 195 -1.64 -5.43 7.36
N GLU A 196 -1.46 -4.46 6.49
CA GLU A 196 -1.51 -3.04 6.84
C GLU A 196 -2.91 -2.61 7.33
N ALA A 197 -3.98 -3.08 6.67
CA ALA A 197 -5.33 -2.84 7.14
C ALA A 197 -5.60 -3.52 8.49
N VAL A 198 -5.17 -4.78 8.65
CA VAL A 198 -5.27 -5.50 9.93
C VAL A 198 -4.53 -4.75 11.03
N HIS A 199 -3.29 -4.33 10.78
CA HIS A 199 -2.49 -3.59 11.74
C HIS A 199 -3.13 -2.23 12.11
N HIS A 200 -3.66 -1.51 11.13
CA HIS A 200 -4.31 -0.22 11.35
C HIS A 200 -5.57 -0.32 12.23
N VAL A 201 -6.30 -1.43 12.14
CA VAL A 201 -7.55 -1.65 12.88
C VAL A 201 -7.32 -2.34 14.22
N LEU A 202 -6.42 -3.33 14.29
CA LEU A 202 -6.30 -4.27 15.40
C LEU A 202 -4.95 -4.24 16.12
N GLY A 203 -3.98 -3.46 15.63
CA GLY A 203 -2.60 -3.47 16.13
C GLY A 203 -1.73 -4.53 15.44
N GLY A 204 -0.47 -4.61 15.86
CA GLY A 204 0.54 -5.49 15.30
C GLY A 204 0.46 -6.94 15.79
N PHE A 205 1.27 -7.78 15.17
CA PHE A 205 1.54 -9.12 15.68
C PHE A 205 2.58 -9.05 16.81
N ALA A 206 2.28 -9.65 17.96
CA ALA A 206 3.26 -9.91 19.00
C ALA A 206 4.16 -11.08 18.62
N ASP A 207 3.58 -12.11 18.01
CA ASP A 207 4.29 -13.27 17.46
C ASP A 207 3.56 -13.83 16.23
N LEU A 208 4.28 -14.57 15.39
CA LEU A 208 3.70 -15.26 14.24
C LEU A 208 4.45 -16.55 13.86
N ASP A 209 3.67 -17.47 13.30
CA ASP A 209 4.11 -18.60 12.48
C ASP A 209 3.69 -18.35 11.02
N ALA A 210 4.43 -18.90 10.06
CA ALA A 210 4.08 -18.73 8.65
C ALA A 210 4.43 -19.95 7.78
N ARG A 211 3.73 -20.04 6.64
CA ARG A 211 4.05 -20.97 5.55
C ARG A 211 3.92 -20.26 4.22
N LEU A 212 5.00 -20.23 3.48
CA LEU A 212 5.07 -19.76 2.10
C LEU A 212 5.16 -20.99 1.20
N VAL A 213 4.21 -21.16 0.29
CA VAL A 213 4.15 -22.31 -0.61
C VAL A 213 4.10 -21.82 -2.06
N ARG A 214 4.94 -22.41 -2.90
CA ARG A 214 4.91 -22.23 -4.34
C ARG A 214 4.09 -23.37 -4.96
N GLY A 215 2.81 -23.11 -5.19
CA GLY A 215 1.90 -24.07 -5.80
C GLY A 215 2.02 -24.10 -7.32
N ARG A 216 2.40 -22.97 -7.94
CA ARG A 216 2.67 -22.86 -9.39
C ARG A 216 4.16 -22.77 -9.64
N THR A 217 4.65 -23.56 -10.57
CA THR A 217 6.06 -23.56 -11.01
C THR A 217 6.27 -22.79 -12.31
N GLU A 218 5.18 -22.52 -13.02
CA GLU A 218 5.16 -21.80 -14.32
C GLU A 218 3.95 -20.87 -14.40
N VAL A 219 4.07 -19.82 -15.19
CA VAL A 219 3.01 -18.87 -15.54
C VAL A 219 2.90 -18.75 -17.05
N LEU A 220 1.68 -18.67 -17.59
CA LEU A 220 1.41 -18.46 -19.02
C LEU A 220 1.60 -16.99 -19.37
N LEU A 221 2.32 -16.72 -20.47
CA LEU A 221 2.48 -15.38 -21.02
C LEU A 221 1.38 -15.12 -22.06
N SER A 222 0.56 -14.09 -21.80
CA SER A 222 -0.52 -13.68 -22.71
C SER A 222 -0.02 -13.10 -24.03
N ASP A 223 1.25 -12.66 -24.08
CA ASP A 223 1.86 -12.06 -25.27
C ASP A 223 2.02 -13.04 -26.42
N ASP A 224 2.39 -14.29 -26.15
CA ASP A 224 2.71 -15.27 -27.17
C ASP A 224 2.31 -16.72 -26.82
N GLY A 225 1.66 -16.93 -25.67
CA GLY A 225 1.23 -18.25 -25.21
C GLY A 225 2.36 -19.16 -24.71
N SER A 226 3.58 -18.66 -24.57
CA SER A 226 4.68 -19.39 -23.93
C SER A 226 4.53 -19.41 -22.40
N THR A 227 5.31 -20.24 -21.72
CA THR A 227 5.39 -20.26 -20.25
C THR A 227 6.71 -19.71 -19.77
N ALA A 228 6.71 -19.17 -18.54
CA ALA A 228 7.90 -18.73 -17.84
C ALA A 228 7.95 -19.34 -16.43
N PRO A 229 9.15 -19.59 -15.89
CA PRO A 229 9.31 -20.16 -14.55
C PRO A 229 8.85 -19.18 -13.47
N VAL A 230 8.32 -19.73 -12.36
CA VAL A 230 7.92 -18.99 -11.15
C VAL A 230 8.80 -19.43 -10.00
N SER A 231 9.48 -18.48 -9.32
CA SER A 231 10.22 -18.74 -8.10
C SER A 231 9.47 -18.23 -6.84
N ALA A 232 8.66 -17.19 -6.99
CA ALA A 232 7.91 -16.58 -5.89
C ALA A 232 6.80 -17.50 -5.33
N PRO A 233 6.55 -17.50 -4.01
CA PRO A 233 5.42 -18.20 -3.41
C PRO A 233 4.09 -17.58 -3.84
N ASP A 234 3.10 -18.44 -4.11
CA ASP A 234 1.74 -18.03 -4.47
C ASP A 234 0.68 -18.40 -3.42
N GLN A 235 1.10 -18.97 -2.29
CA GLN A 235 0.27 -19.23 -1.11
C GLN A 235 1.01 -18.68 0.11
N VAL A 236 0.39 -17.75 0.82
CA VAL A 236 0.92 -17.11 2.02
C VAL A 236 -0.02 -17.40 3.18
N MET A 237 0.43 -18.17 4.15
CA MET A 237 -0.32 -18.45 5.38
C MET A 237 0.45 -17.88 6.57
N ILE A 238 -0.23 -17.06 7.38
CA ILE A 238 0.32 -16.45 8.60
C ILE A 238 -0.69 -16.67 9.71
N ALA A 239 -0.22 -17.12 10.87
CA ALA A 239 -1.04 -17.24 12.07
C ALA A 239 -0.24 -16.79 13.28
N GLY A 240 -0.88 -16.12 14.23
CA GLY A 240 -0.18 -15.62 15.40
C GLY A 240 -1.10 -14.95 16.41
N THR A 241 -0.47 -14.23 17.32
CA THR A 241 -1.14 -13.46 18.37
C THR A 241 -0.90 -11.97 18.10
N LEU A 242 -1.94 -11.15 18.13
CA LEU A 242 -1.82 -9.69 18.07
C LEU A 242 -1.33 -9.13 19.43
N ASP A 243 -0.82 -7.90 19.43
CA ASP A 243 -0.40 -7.19 20.65
C ASP A 243 -1.51 -7.13 21.72
N SER A 244 -2.77 -7.11 21.29
CA SER A 244 -3.95 -7.18 22.18
C SER A 244 -4.20 -8.55 22.81
N GLY A 245 -3.47 -9.59 22.40
CA GLY A 245 -3.70 -10.99 22.80
C GLY A 245 -4.74 -11.72 21.95
N ALA A 246 -5.36 -11.08 20.97
CA ALA A 246 -6.30 -11.72 20.05
C ALA A 246 -5.58 -12.65 19.06
N ALA A 247 -6.21 -13.79 18.71
CA ALA A 247 -5.69 -14.69 17.68
C ALA A 247 -5.89 -14.07 16.28
N ALA A 248 -4.92 -14.22 15.37
CA ALA A 248 -5.07 -13.79 14.00
C ALA A 248 -4.59 -14.84 13.00
N SER A 249 -5.33 -15.00 11.91
CA SER A 249 -4.95 -15.89 10.81
C SER A 249 -5.20 -15.21 9.46
N ILE A 250 -4.21 -15.30 8.56
CA ILE A 250 -4.26 -14.75 7.23
C ILE A 250 -3.89 -15.84 6.22
N HIS A 251 -4.70 -16.02 5.18
CA HIS A 251 -4.36 -16.82 4.03
C HIS A 251 -4.54 -16.00 2.76
N TYR A 252 -3.43 -15.66 2.12
CA TYR A 252 -3.42 -14.93 0.86
C TYR A 252 -2.98 -15.84 -0.29
N ARG A 253 -3.71 -15.79 -1.41
CA ARG A 253 -3.52 -16.66 -2.58
C ARG A 253 -3.12 -15.83 -3.81
N GLY A 254 -2.22 -16.34 -4.61
CA GLY A 254 -1.97 -15.81 -5.94
C GLY A 254 -3.08 -16.21 -6.92
N GLY A 255 -3.66 -15.21 -7.62
CA GLY A 255 -4.75 -15.40 -8.57
C GLY A 255 -6.14 -15.36 -7.96
N ALA A 256 -7.13 -15.17 -8.84
CA ALA A 256 -8.53 -15.02 -8.46
C ALA A 256 -9.16 -16.34 -8.00
N SER A 257 -10.07 -16.24 -7.04
CA SER A 257 -10.99 -17.29 -6.62
C SER A 257 -12.33 -17.17 -7.33
N ARG A 258 -13.04 -18.29 -7.52
CA ARG A 258 -14.45 -18.28 -7.98
C ARG A 258 -15.44 -17.91 -6.87
N GLY A 259 -15.03 -17.99 -5.60
CA GLY A 259 -15.74 -17.45 -4.44
C GLY A 259 -15.30 -16.03 -4.14
N ASP A 260 -15.39 -15.63 -2.87
CA ASP A 260 -14.90 -14.33 -2.40
C ASP A 260 -13.39 -14.21 -2.62
N ASN A 261 -12.96 -13.05 -3.13
CA ASN A 261 -11.56 -12.75 -3.29
C ASN A 261 -10.96 -12.01 -2.09
N LEU A 262 -11.81 -11.40 -1.26
CA LEU A 262 -11.46 -10.87 0.04
C LEU A 262 -12.59 -11.12 1.01
N ARG A 263 -12.28 -11.72 2.16
CA ARG A 263 -13.13 -11.79 3.35
C ARG A 263 -12.25 -11.63 4.58
N TRP A 264 -12.52 -10.60 5.35
CA TRP A 264 -11.86 -10.31 6.62
C TRP A 264 -12.89 -10.21 7.72
N GLU A 265 -12.78 -11.07 8.71
CA GLU A 265 -13.66 -11.14 9.88
C GLU A 265 -12.90 -10.68 11.13
N ILE A 266 -13.60 -9.93 11.97
CA ILE A 266 -13.16 -9.49 13.30
C ILE A 266 -14.24 -9.93 14.28
N ASN A 267 -13.90 -10.85 15.19
CA ASN A 267 -14.83 -11.40 16.15
C ASN A 267 -14.49 -10.90 17.56
N GLY A 268 -15.49 -10.40 18.26
CA GLY A 268 -15.34 -9.86 19.60
C GLY A 268 -16.32 -10.46 20.61
N THR A 269 -16.28 -9.95 21.84
CA THR A 269 -17.15 -10.42 22.93
C THR A 269 -18.58 -9.88 22.84
N GLU A 270 -18.82 -8.82 22.03
CA GLU A 270 -20.13 -8.15 21.95
C GLU A 270 -20.65 -8.02 20.52
N GLY A 271 -19.83 -8.33 19.52
CA GLY A 271 -20.21 -8.24 18.12
C GLY A 271 -19.10 -8.65 17.16
N ASP A 272 -19.44 -8.61 15.88
CA ASP A 272 -18.57 -8.99 14.77
C ASP A 272 -18.56 -7.91 13.71
N LEU A 273 -17.44 -7.78 13.00
CA LEU A 273 -17.31 -7.00 11.77
C LEU A 273 -16.81 -7.92 10.66
N VAL A 274 -17.29 -7.67 9.44
CA VAL A 274 -16.87 -8.39 8.23
C VAL A 274 -16.61 -7.39 7.12
N VAL A 275 -15.45 -7.48 6.49
CA VAL A 275 -15.10 -6.72 5.28
C VAL A 275 -14.98 -7.69 4.13
N THR A 276 -15.71 -7.45 3.04
CA THR A 276 -15.67 -8.29 1.85
C THR A 276 -15.40 -7.48 0.59
N SER A 277 -14.87 -8.15 -0.43
CA SER A 277 -14.74 -7.60 -1.78
C SER A 277 -14.70 -8.70 -2.84
N ALA A 278 -15.26 -8.41 -4.00
CA ALA A 278 -15.13 -9.25 -5.20
C ALA A 278 -13.70 -9.22 -5.76
N VAL A 279 -12.91 -8.19 -5.45
CA VAL A 279 -11.50 -8.05 -5.83
C VAL A 279 -10.63 -8.21 -4.59
N GLY A 280 -9.61 -9.06 -4.67
CA GLY A 280 -8.83 -9.45 -3.50
C GLY A 280 -7.86 -8.39 -2.97
N SER A 281 -7.54 -7.38 -3.76
CA SER A 281 -6.55 -6.35 -3.40
C SER A 281 -7.21 -5.21 -2.61
N LEU A 282 -7.18 -5.30 -1.30
CA LEU A 282 -7.86 -4.40 -0.37
C LEU A 282 -7.56 -2.91 -0.63
N GLN A 283 -6.33 -2.60 -1.03
CA GLN A 283 -5.89 -1.22 -1.28
C GLN A 283 -6.52 -0.57 -2.53
N VAL A 284 -7.11 -1.36 -3.44
CA VAL A 284 -7.66 -0.86 -4.72
C VAL A 284 -9.12 -1.24 -4.95
N ALA A 285 -9.65 -2.17 -4.14
CA ALA A 285 -10.97 -2.75 -4.33
C ALA A 285 -12.07 -1.90 -3.69
N PRO A 286 -13.28 -1.87 -4.25
CA PRO A 286 -14.47 -1.49 -3.50
C PRO A 286 -14.69 -2.49 -2.36
N LEU A 287 -14.92 -1.98 -1.16
CA LEU A 287 -15.13 -2.79 0.04
C LEU A 287 -16.59 -2.68 0.49
N LEU A 288 -17.09 -3.78 1.07
CA LEU A 288 -18.34 -3.80 1.81
C LEU A 288 -18.01 -4.08 3.27
N LEU A 289 -18.45 -3.20 4.17
CA LEU A 289 -18.35 -3.39 5.61
C LEU A 289 -19.72 -3.82 6.15
N GLU A 290 -19.73 -4.92 6.87
CA GLU A 290 -20.89 -5.45 7.58
C GLU A 290 -20.57 -5.60 9.06
N GLY A 291 -21.60 -5.53 9.91
CA GLY A 291 -21.46 -5.74 11.33
C GLY A 291 -22.74 -6.25 11.97
N GLY A 292 -22.61 -6.89 13.12
CA GLY A 292 -23.71 -7.35 13.97
C GLY A 292 -23.27 -7.35 15.42
N ARG A 293 -24.17 -7.03 16.36
CA ARG A 293 -23.89 -7.01 17.80
C ARG A 293 -25.10 -7.37 18.64
N GLY A 294 -24.84 -7.77 19.89
CA GLY A 294 -25.92 -8.13 20.84
C GLY A 294 -26.75 -9.31 20.32
N ASP A 295 -28.05 -9.09 20.16
CA ASP A 295 -29.00 -10.13 19.72
C ASP A 295 -29.18 -10.20 18.20
N ASP A 296 -28.36 -9.49 17.41
CA ASP A 296 -28.42 -9.55 15.95
C ASP A 296 -28.14 -10.98 15.47
N PRO A 297 -29.03 -11.59 14.65
CA PRO A 297 -28.88 -12.99 14.23
C PRO A 297 -27.80 -13.17 13.16
N ARG A 298 -27.32 -12.10 12.54
CA ARG A 298 -26.29 -12.07 11.49
C ARG A 298 -25.76 -10.65 11.29
N VAL A 299 -24.60 -10.54 10.65
CA VAL A 299 -24.07 -9.25 10.21
C VAL A 299 -24.96 -8.65 9.11
N ALA A 300 -25.01 -7.33 9.05
CA ALA A 300 -25.68 -6.54 8.02
C ALA A 300 -24.80 -5.36 7.60
N GLU A 301 -25.05 -4.81 6.43
CA GLU A 301 -24.28 -3.68 5.90
C GLU A 301 -24.26 -2.49 6.88
N LEU A 302 -23.08 -1.98 7.15
CA LEU A 302 -22.86 -0.74 7.89
C LEU A 302 -22.51 0.38 6.90
N ALA A 303 -23.43 1.30 6.72
CA ALA A 303 -23.22 2.46 5.85
C ALA A 303 -22.05 3.29 6.40
N VAL A 304 -20.99 3.43 5.62
CA VAL A 304 -19.83 4.27 6.00
C VAL A 304 -20.25 5.73 5.97
N PRO A 305 -20.09 6.49 7.08
CA PRO A 305 -20.47 7.90 7.15
C PRO A 305 -19.71 8.78 6.17
N ASP A 306 -20.32 9.86 5.68
CA ASP A 306 -19.73 10.78 4.70
C ASP A 306 -18.43 11.43 5.19
N ALA A 307 -18.27 11.57 6.51
CA ALA A 307 -17.05 12.09 7.10
C ALA A 307 -15.79 11.32 6.71
N TYR A 308 -15.87 10.01 6.42
CA TYR A 308 -14.74 9.19 5.98
C TYR A 308 -14.35 9.45 4.51
N PHE A 309 -15.21 10.12 3.74
CA PHE A 309 -14.96 10.55 2.36
C PHE A 309 -14.57 12.03 2.26
N ALA A 310 -14.48 12.73 3.40
CA ALA A 310 -14.18 14.16 3.43
C ALA A 310 -12.85 14.50 2.75
N GLY A 311 -12.87 15.57 1.95
CA GLY A 311 -11.71 16.06 1.20
C GLY A 311 -11.49 15.39 -0.17
N VAL A 312 -12.10 14.22 -0.42
CA VAL A 312 -11.96 13.49 -1.69
C VAL A 312 -13.31 13.32 -2.41
N GLY A 313 -14.39 13.11 -1.64
CA GLY A 313 -15.72 12.83 -2.19
C GLY A 313 -15.95 11.34 -2.53
N ARG A 314 -17.19 10.98 -2.86
CA ARG A 314 -17.57 9.61 -3.24
C ARG A 314 -17.51 9.37 -4.76
N GLU A 315 -17.35 10.42 -5.55
CA GLU A 315 -17.30 10.36 -7.00
C GLU A 315 -16.02 9.72 -7.52
N LEU A 316 -14.91 9.94 -6.81
CA LEU A 316 -13.64 9.28 -7.12
C LEU A 316 -13.71 7.83 -6.60
N THR A 317 -13.55 6.87 -7.49
CA THR A 317 -13.69 5.44 -7.18
C THR A 317 -12.42 4.65 -7.55
N GLY A 318 -12.36 3.38 -7.16
CA GLY A 318 -11.27 2.48 -7.49
C GLY A 318 -9.95 2.85 -6.82
N PRO A 319 -8.82 2.51 -7.45
CA PRO A 319 -7.48 2.72 -6.86
C PRO A 319 -7.21 4.18 -6.48
N ALA A 320 -7.68 5.11 -7.28
CA ALA A 320 -7.45 6.55 -7.10
C ALA A 320 -8.06 7.09 -5.81
N HIS A 321 -9.15 6.51 -5.29
CA HIS A 321 -9.79 6.99 -4.08
C HIS A 321 -8.86 6.92 -2.86
N ASN A 322 -8.30 5.73 -2.59
CA ASN A 322 -7.44 5.52 -1.43
C ASN A 322 -6.12 6.27 -1.56
N VAL A 323 -5.59 6.40 -2.78
CA VAL A 323 -4.42 7.24 -3.08
C VAL A 323 -4.73 8.72 -2.81
N ALA A 324 -5.91 9.21 -3.20
CA ALA A 324 -6.33 10.58 -2.92
C ALA A 324 -6.51 10.85 -1.41
N GLN A 325 -7.08 9.89 -0.66
CA GLN A 325 -7.18 9.98 0.80
C GLN A 325 -5.79 10.09 1.45
N LEU A 326 -4.80 9.31 0.95
CA LEU A 326 -3.42 9.40 1.41
C LEU A 326 -2.82 10.78 1.09
N TYR A 327 -2.97 11.29 -0.13
CA TYR A 327 -2.50 12.62 -0.49
C TYR A 327 -3.18 13.73 0.33
N ALA A 328 -4.49 13.62 0.56
CA ALA A 328 -5.20 14.57 1.39
C ALA A 328 -4.67 14.59 2.83
N GLN A 329 -4.28 13.43 3.38
CA GLN A 329 -3.61 13.36 4.68
C GLN A 329 -2.18 13.92 4.61
N LEU A 330 -1.42 13.61 3.56
CA LEU A 330 -0.06 14.13 3.39
C LEU A 330 -0.05 15.67 3.33
N ALA A 331 -1.02 16.28 2.65
CA ALA A 331 -1.15 17.74 2.64
C ALA A 331 -1.40 18.31 4.04
N ARG A 332 -2.26 17.67 4.84
CA ARG A 332 -2.46 18.06 6.26
C ARG A 332 -1.18 17.89 7.07
N ASP A 333 -0.52 16.76 6.94
CA ASP A 333 0.73 16.49 7.65
C ASP A 333 1.82 17.53 7.32
N LEU A 334 1.91 17.97 6.06
CA LEU A 334 2.84 19.01 5.65
C LEU A 334 2.46 20.39 6.18
N ALA A 335 1.16 20.69 6.27
CA ALA A 335 0.66 21.98 6.78
C ALA A 335 0.77 22.08 8.31
N ASP A 336 0.43 21.00 9.02
CA ASP A 336 0.29 20.98 10.48
C ASP A 336 1.55 20.44 11.19
N GLY A 337 2.52 19.90 10.44
CA GLY A 337 3.72 19.27 10.98
C GLY A 337 3.46 17.90 11.64
N THR A 338 2.33 17.26 11.32
CA THR A 338 1.98 15.90 11.80
C THR A 338 2.60 14.80 10.94
N HIS A 339 2.49 13.52 11.35
CA HIS A 339 3.11 12.35 10.71
C HIS A 339 2.15 11.16 10.66
N GLU A 340 0.92 11.39 10.20
CA GLU A 340 -0.12 10.35 10.11
C GLU A 340 0.04 9.45 8.88
N VAL A 341 0.65 9.98 7.79
CA VAL A 341 0.97 9.18 6.61
C VAL A 341 2.19 8.30 6.90
N PRO A 342 2.14 6.99 6.58
CA PRO A 342 3.30 6.10 6.68
C PRO A 342 4.51 6.69 5.97
N ASP A 343 5.58 6.88 6.71
CA ASP A 343 6.88 7.31 6.21
C ASP A 343 7.83 6.12 5.99
N PHE A 344 9.09 6.38 5.66
CA PHE A 344 10.08 5.33 5.44
C PHE A 344 10.43 4.56 6.72
N ALA A 345 10.39 5.21 7.88
CA ALA A 345 10.60 4.52 9.17
C ALA A 345 9.46 3.54 9.45
N TYR A 346 8.22 3.95 9.18
CA TYR A 346 7.07 3.04 9.26
C TYR A 346 7.17 1.90 8.24
N ALA A 347 7.53 2.19 6.98
CA ALA A 347 7.73 1.17 5.94
C ALA A 347 8.77 0.13 6.34
N LEU A 348 9.86 0.54 7.01
CA LEU A 348 10.85 -0.37 7.53
C LEU A 348 10.26 -1.38 8.53
N THR A 349 9.28 -1.00 9.33
CA THR A 349 8.57 -1.95 10.23
C THR A 349 7.80 -3.00 9.44
N ARG A 350 7.24 -2.64 8.28
CA ARG A 350 6.57 -3.61 7.38
C ARG A 350 7.56 -4.55 6.70
N HIS A 351 8.74 -4.07 6.32
CA HIS A 351 9.82 -4.94 5.84
C HIS A 351 10.32 -5.91 6.91
N ARG A 352 10.38 -5.49 8.19
CA ARG A 352 10.67 -6.40 9.31
C ARG A 352 9.60 -7.48 9.49
N LEU A 353 8.34 -7.13 9.29
CA LEU A 353 7.23 -8.11 9.30
C LEU A 353 7.39 -9.13 8.18
N VAL A 354 7.71 -8.71 6.95
CA VAL A 354 7.99 -9.60 5.81
C VAL A 354 9.14 -10.55 6.13
N ASP A 355 10.26 -10.03 6.61
CA ASP A 355 11.45 -10.82 7.01
C ASP A 355 11.10 -11.86 8.11
N ALA A 356 10.25 -11.50 9.08
CA ALA A 356 9.77 -12.44 10.10
C ALA A 356 8.90 -13.55 9.50
N VAL A 357 8.00 -13.22 8.55
CA VAL A 357 7.19 -14.21 7.83
C VAL A 357 8.08 -15.18 7.04
N GLU A 358 9.06 -14.66 6.31
CA GLU A 358 10.02 -15.47 5.54
C GLU A 358 10.84 -16.37 6.46
N LYS A 359 11.36 -15.86 7.57
CA LYS A 359 12.11 -16.62 8.58
C LYS A 359 11.26 -17.70 9.24
N ALA A 360 10.02 -17.38 9.64
CA ALA A 360 9.11 -18.36 10.20
C ALA A 360 8.84 -19.50 9.22
N SER A 361 8.58 -19.17 7.95
CA SER A 361 8.34 -20.18 6.90
C SER A 361 9.57 -21.04 6.62
N ALA A 362 10.76 -20.44 6.55
CA ALA A 362 11.99 -21.15 6.22
C ALA A 362 12.48 -22.07 7.34
N THR A 363 12.30 -21.63 8.61
CA THR A 363 12.83 -22.35 9.78
C THR A 363 11.80 -23.22 10.47
N GLY A 364 10.50 -22.97 10.28
CA GLY A 364 9.42 -23.58 11.07
C GLY A 364 9.41 -23.12 12.53
N VAL A 365 10.09 -22.02 12.85
CA VAL A 365 10.18 -21.46 14.20
C VAL A 365 9.36 -20.17 14.27
N ARG A 366 8.49 -20.09 15.28
CA ARG A 366 7.72 -18.88 15.60
C ARG A 366 8.65 -17.66 15.77
N GLN A 367 8.27 -16.55 15.17
CA GLN A 367 8.97 -15.28 15.29
C GLN A 367 8.25 -14.38 16.30
N SER A 368 9.03 -13.77 17.22
CA SER A 368 8.54 -12.72 18.12
C SER A 368 8.78 -11.35 17.47
N LEU A 369 7.78 -10.48 17.50
CA LEU A 369 7.84 -9.11 17.00
C LEU A 369 7.81 -8.07 18.13
N THR A 370 7.59 -8.52 19.39
CA THR A 370 7.68 -7.65 20.57
C THR A 370 9.11 -7.17 20.78
N GLY A 371 9.30 -5.83 20.82
CA GLY A 371 10.62 -5.19 20.98
C GLY A 371 11.23 -4.62 19.71
N SER A 372 10.58 -4.73 18.55
CA SER A 372 11.06 -4.12 17.30
C SER A 372 10.60 -2.66 17.09
N VAL A 373 9.73 -2.14 17.95
CA VAL A 373 9.35 -0.73 17.99
C VAL A 373 10.14 -0.10 19.14
N GLY A 374 11.13 0.73 18.81
CA GLY A 374 11.75 1.63 19.79
C GLY A 374 10.67 2.57 20.36
N PRO A 375 10.89 3.16 21.55
CA PRO A 375 9.88 4.02 22.16
C PRO A 375 9.53 5.15 21.21
N GLU A 376 8.24 5.27 20.88
CA GLU A 376 7.68 6.51 20.37
C GLU A 376 8.01 7.55 21.44
N GLY A 377 8.81 8.56 21.07
CA GLY A 377 9.13 9.63 21.98
C GLY A 377 7.86 10.35 22.44
N ASP A 378 7.76 10.54 23.77
CA ASP A 378 6.79 11.38 24.46
C ASP A 378 6.71 12.80 23.87
#